data_af518238aa39841121962a3476866bcf
#
_entry.id   af518238aa39841121962a3476866bcf
#
_cell.length_a   1.000
_cell.length_b   1.000
_cell.length_c   1.000
_cell.angle_alpha   90.00
_cell.angle_beta   90.00
_cell.angle_gamma   90.00
#
_symmetry.space_group_name_H-M   'P 1'
#
loop_
_entity.id
_entity.type
_entity.pdbx_description
1 polymer ?
#
loop_
_entity_poly.entity_id
_entity_poly.type
_entity_poly.pdbx_seq_one_letter_code
_entity_poly.pdbx_strand_id
1 'polypeptide(L)'
;ANSIINAIKSISSEIIHVVLAGSLWENLADESNVKYAREAYADREIMSDGSLCPRNIEGSVITDKNLIAKRSLDIVLNKKVQSFEGDYVNVDADTICLHGDTKGAVQIANVVFNNLKKNDIDIVPMCEIL
;
A
#
# COMPACT_ATOMS: atom_id res chain seq x y z
N ALA A 1 7.97 4.27 -16.93
CA ALA A 1 8.65 3.52 -15.87
C ALA A 1 10.17 3.64 -16.02
N ASN A 2 10.79 3.16 -17.09
CA ASN A 2 12.27 3.15 -17.26
C ASN A 2 12.94 4.52 -17.08
N SER A 3 12.32 5.60 -17.55
CA SER A 3 12.85 6.96 -17.38
C SER A 3 12.96 7.37 -15.89
N ILE A 4 11.99 6.97 -15.06
CA ILE A 4 12.02 7.24 -13.62
C ILE A 4 13.08 6.38 -12.93
N ILE A 5 13.17 5.11 -13.27
CA ILE A 5 14.20 4.21 -12.75
C ILE A 5 15.62 4.74 -13.10
N ASN A 6 15.83 5.18 -14.34
CA ASN A 6 17.10 5.78 -14.76
C ASN A 6 17.40 7.07 -13.98
N ALA A 7 16.40 7.91 -13.75
CA ALA A 7 16.56 9.11 -12.94
C ALA A 7 16.94 8.78 -11.47
N ILE A 8 16.29 7.80 -10.85
CA ILE A 8 16.62 7.35 -9.50
C ILE A 8 18.09 6.88 -9.46
N LYS A 9 18.49 6.00 -10.38
CA LYS A 9 19.87 5.50 -10.47
C LYS A 9 20.91 6.60 -10.66
N SER A 10 20.56 7.66 -11.40
CA SER A 10 21.47 8.78 -11.64
C SER A 10 21.66 9.69 -10.43
N ILE A 11 20.75 9.65 -9.46
CA ILE A 11 20.79 10.50 -8.26
C ILE A 11 21.48 9.78 -7.10
N SER A 12 20.98 8.60 -6.72
CA SER A 12 21.55 7.83 -5.62
C SER A 12 20.99 6.40 -5.60
N SER A 13 21.84 5.43 -5.28
CA SER A 13 21.43 4.04 -5.01
C SER A 13 20.66 3.86 -3.71
N GLU A 14 20.68 4.87 -2.84
CA GLU A 14 20.01 4.80 -1.53
C GLU A 14 18.54 5.27 -1.56
N ILE A 15 18.07 5.76 -2.70
CA ILE A 15 16.67 6.14 -2.88
C ILE A 15 15.81 4.89 -2.90
N ILE A 16 14.82 4.85 -2.00
CA ILE A 16 13.81 3.80 -1.99
C ILE A 16 12.65 4.26 -2.89
N HIS A 17 12.39 3.50 -3.94
CA HIS A 17 11.27 3.75 -4.85
C HIS A 17 10.01 3.06 -4.33
N VAL A 18 8.98 3.83 -4.01
CA VAL A 18 7.69 3.27 -3.56
C VAL A 18 6.86 2.90 -4.79
N VAL A 19 6.45 1.65 -4.87
CA VAL A 19 5.70 1.09 -6.00
C VAL A 19 4.43 0.38 -5.51
N LEU A 20 3.38 0.37 -6.31
CA LEU A 20 2.17 -0.41 -5.96
C LEU A 20 2.50 -1.90 -5.94
N ALA A 21 2.19 -2.56 -4.84
CA ALA A 21 2.35 -4.00 -4.65
C ALA A 21 1.64 -4.80 -5.76
N GLY A 22 2.31 -5.79 -6.33
CA GLY A 22 1.80 -6.63 -7.42
C GLY A 22 1.75 -5.95 -8.80
N SER A 23 2.26 -4.74 -8.95
CA SER A 23 2.21 -4.00 -10.22
C SER A 23 3.40 -4.31 -11.12
N LEU A 24 3.27 -3.96 -12.42
CA LEU A 24 4.40 -3.98 -13.36
C LEU A 24 5.58 -3.09 -12.92
N TRP A 25 5.32 -2.07 -12.07
CA TRP A 25 6.37 -1.24 -11.52
C TRP A 25 7.26 -1.99 -10.53
N GLU A 26 6.67 -2.87 -9.72
CA GLU A 26 7.42 -3.75 -8.81
C GLU A 26 8.38 -4.62 -9.62
N ASN A 27 7.90 -5.31 -10.65
CA ASN A 27 8.72 -6.15 -11.52
C ASN A 27 9.87 -5.36 -12.17
N LEU A 28 9.58 -4.16 -12.68
CA LEU A 28 10.59 -3.31 -13.31
C LEU A 28 11.62 -2.77 -12.30
N ALA A 29 11.22 -2.46 -11.08
CA ALA A 29 12.14 -2.04 -10.02
C ALA A 29 13.08 -3.18 -9.63
N ASP A 30 12.54 -4.39 -9.47
CA ASP A 30 13.31 -5.59 -9.16
C ASP A 30 14.32 -5.92 -10.27
N GLU A 31 13.85 -6.04 -11.51
CA GLU A 31 14.72 -6.29 -12.69
C GLU A 31 15.80 -5.22 -12.86
N SER A 32 15.52 -4.00 -12.41
CA SER A 32 16.45 -2.87 -12.51
C SER A 32 17.45 -2.78 -11.36
N ASN A 33 17.33 -3.63 -10.35
CA ASN A 33 18.16 -3.60 -9.14
C ASN A 33 18.16 -2.21 -8.46
N VAL A 34 16.97 -1.61 -8.29
CA VAL A 34 16.73 -0.37 -7.55
C VAL A 34 16.09 -0.74 -6.23
N LYS A 35 16.50 -0.11 -5.13
CA LYS A 35 15.79 -0.28 -3.84
C LYS A 35 14.34 0.16 -4.00
N TYR A 36 13.40 -0.69 -3.62
CA TYR A 36 11.97 -0.35 -3.68
C TYR A 36 11.20 -0.88 -2.48
N ALA A 37 10.08 -0.24 -2.20
CA ALA A 37 9.09 -0.65 -1.22
C ALA A 37 7.75 -0.89 -1.92
N ARG A 38 7.12 -1.99 -1.60
CA ARG A 38 5.77 -2.35 -2.08
C ARG A 38 4.73 -1.63 -1.24
N GLU A 39 3.92 -0.81 -1.87
CA GLU A 39 2.88 -0.03 -1.20
C GLU A 39 1.51 -0.63 -1.44
N ALA A 40 0.71 -0.74 -0.39
CA ALA A 40 -0.71 -1.07 -0.47
C ALA A 40 -1.58 0.08 0.06
N TYR A 41 -2.84 0.12 -0.36
CA TYR A 41 -3.80 1.14 0.04
C TYR A 41 -4.94 0.51 0.83
N ALA A 42 -5.01 0.82 2.13
CA ALA A 42 -6.07 0.29 2.99
C ALA A 42 -7.40 1.03 2.82
N ASP A 43 -7.35 2.30 2.39
CA ASP A 43 -8.48 3.20 2.21
C ASP A 43 -9.00 3.28 0.75
N ARG A 44 -8.50 2.39 -0.11
CA ARG A 44 -8.92 2.26 -1.50
C ARG A 44 -9.36 0.83 -1.80
N GLU A 45 -10.42 0.70 -2.59
CA GLU A 45 -10.77 -0.59 -3.14
C GLU A 45 -9.81 -1.00 -4.28
N ILE A 46 -9.58 -2.31 -4.38
CA ILE A 46 -8.85 -2.92 -5.49
C ILE A 46 -9.78 -3.84 -6.27
N MET A 47 -9.48 -4.03 -7.53
CA MET A 47 -10.19 -4.98 -8.41
C MET A 47 -9.60 -6.38 -8.24
N SER A 48 -10.29 -7.40 -8.73
CA SER A 48 -9.85 -8.80 -8.66
C SER A 48 -8.52 -9.07 -9.39
N ASP A 49 -8.14 -8.18 -10.32
CA ASP A 49 -6.85 -8.23 -11.01
C ASP A 49 -5.70 -7.55 -10.23
N GLY A 50 -5.97 -7.01 -9.03
CA GLY A 50 -5.02 -6.29 -8.19
C GLY A 50 -4.87 -4.80 -8.51
N SER A 51 -5.51 -4.28 -9.54
CA SER A 51 -5.50 -2.85 -9.87
C SER A 51 -6.36 -2.04 -8.89
N LEU A 52 -6.05 -0.75 -8.73
CA LEU A 52 -6.89 0.14 -7.92
C LEU A 52 -8.23 0.38 -8.61
N CYS A 53 -9.32 0.25 -7.88
CA CYS A 53 -10.65 0.60 -8.37
C CYS A 53 -10.69 2.08 -8.77
N PRO A 54 -11.17 2.42 -9.99
CA PRO A 54 -11.25 3.81 -10.44
C PRO A 54 -12.04 4.70 -9.49
N ARG A 55 -11.54 5.92 -9.20
CA ARG A 55 -12.15 6.83 -8.21
C ARG A 55 -13.56 7.32 -8.59
N ASN A 56 -13.95 7.23 -9.84
CA ASN A 56 -15.30 7.57 -10.33
C ASN A 56 -16.34 6.48 -10.05
N ILE A 57 -15.93 5.32 -9.55
CA ILE A 57 -16.83 4.26 -9.11
C ILE A 57 -17.23 4.55 -7.65
N GLU A 58 -18.52 4.57 -7.38
CA GLU A 58 -19.03 4.74 -6.02
C GLU A 58 -18.53 3.62 -5.10
N GLY A 59 -18.05 3.99 -3.92
CA GLY A 59 -17.48 3.04 -2.96
C GLY A 59 -16.00 2.73 -3.18
N SER A 60 -15.37 3.18 -4.27
CA SER A 60 -13.94 2.94 -4.55
C SER A 60 -12.99 3.58 -3.53
N VAL A 61 -13.45 4.61 -2.82
CA VAL A 61 -12.74 5.24 -1.70
C VAL A 61 -13.44 4.84 -0.41
N ILE A 62 -12.72 4.17 0.46
CA ILE A 62 -13.23 3.70 1.75
C ILE A 62 -13.04 4.81 2.78
N THR A 63 -14.11 5.16 3.49
CA THR A 63 -14.11 6.21 4.53
C THR A 63 -14.40 5.67 5.93
N ASP A 64 -14.89 4.43 6.03
CA ASP A 64 -15.10 3.76 7.32
C ASP A 64 -13.75 3.38 7.95
N LYS A 65 -13.39 4.09 9.00
CA LYS A 65 -12.12 3.90 9.71
C LYS A 65 -11.94 2.50 10.30
N ASN A 66 -13.02 1.82 10.68
CA ASN A 66 -12.93 0.47 11.23
C ASN A 66 -12.67 -0.56 10.14
N LEU A 67 -13.31 -0.37 8.98
CA LEU A 67 -13.04 -1.19 7.81
C LEU A 67 -11.60 -0.98 7.32
N ILE A 68 -11.12 0.27 7.24
CA ILE A 68 -9.73 0.59 6.86
C ILE A 68 -8.74 -0.07 7.83
N ALA A 69 -8.98 0.01 9.14
CA ALA A 69 -8.11 -0.63 10.14
C ALA A 69 -8.11 -2.16 10.01
N LYS A 70 -9.27 -2.78 9.74
CA LYS A 70 -9.35 -4.22 9.48
C LYS A 70 -8.57 -4.60 8.22
N ARG A 71 -8.77 -3.87 7.11
CA ARG A 71 -8.06 -4.11 5.85
C ARG A 71 -6.54 -3.95 6.02
N SER A 72 -6.10 -2.94 6.78
CA SER A 72 -4.67 -2.76 7.11
C SER A 72 -4.11 -4.00 7.81
N LEU A 73 -4.84 -4.55 8.76
CA LEU A 73 -4.43 -5.75 9.48
C LEU A 73 -4.42 -6.99 8.58
N ASP A 74 -5.43 -7.15 7.72
CA ASP A 74 -5.50 -8.25 6.75
C ASP A 74 -4.32 -8.20 5.76
N ILE A 75 -3.94 -7.01 5.29
CA ILE A 75 -2.76 -6.82 4.41
C ILE A 75 -1.49 -7.27 5.13
N VAL A 76 -1.28 -6.82 6.36
CA VAL A 76 -0.04 -7.10 7.11
C VAL A 76 0.05 -8.58 7.51
N LEU A 77 -1.00 -9.14 8.10
CA LEU A 77 -0.96 -10.49 8.67
C LEU A 77 -1.26 -11.58 7.65
N ASN A 78 -2.22 -11.33 6.76
CA ASN A 78 -2.75 -12.34 5.85
C ASN A 78 -2.23 -12.17 4.42
N LYS A 79 -1.50 -11.08 4.13
CA LYS A 79 -1.02 -10.70 2.80
C LYS A 79 -2.11 -10.77 1.73
N LYS A 80 -3.32 -10.37 2.09
CA LYS A 80 -4.47 -10.38 1.19
C LYS A 80 -5.51 -9.35 1.61
N VAL A 81 -6.35 -8.98 0.66
CA VAL A 81 -7.49 -8.09 0.88
C VAL A 81 -8.65 -8.51 -0.01
N GLN A 82 -9.88 -8.28 0.45
CA GLN A 82 -11.04 -8.50 -0.38
C GLN A 82 -11.15 -7.41 -1.44
N SER A 83 -11.34 -7.81 -2.70
CA SER A 83 -11.55 -6.90 -3.83
C SER A 83 -12.94 -6.29 -3.80
N PHE A 84 -13.15 -5.27 -4.64
CA PHE A 84 -14.45 -4.65 -4.86
C PHE A 84 -15.50 -5.66 -5.38
N GLU A 85 -15.06 -6.66 -6.12
CA GLU A 85 -15.90 -7.73 -6.69
C GLU A 85 -16.18 -8.87 -5.71
N GLY A 86 -15.50 -8.88 -4.55
CA GLY A 86 -15.70 -9.85 -3.47
C GLY A 86 -14.66 -10.96 -3.39
N ASP A 87 -13.79 -11.11 -4.37
CA ASP A 87 -12.69 -12.07 -4.35
C ASP A 87 -11.58 -11.66 -3.41
N TYR A 88 -10.72 -12.59 -3.00
CA TYR A 88 -9.50 -12.27 -2.28
C TYR A 88 -8.32 -12.12 -3.23
N VAL A 89 -7.62 -10.99 -3.11
CA VAL A 89 -6.40 -10.67 -3.87
C VAL A 89 -5.21 -10.72 -2.93
N ASN A 90 -4.13 -11.37 -3.35
CA ASN A 90 -2.87 -11.35 -2.60
C ASN A 90 -2.22 -9.98 -2.72
N VAL A 91 -1.81 -9.42 -1.58
CA VAL A 91 -1.14 -8.12 -1.49
C VAL A 91 0.01 -8.26 -0.49
N ASP A 92 1.20 -8.49 -1.00
CA ASP A 92 2.44 -8.53 -0.19
C ASP A 92 3.06 -7.13 -0.19
N ALA A 93 2.88 -6.38 0.89
CA ALA A 93 3.26 -4.98 0.98
C ALA A 93 4.22 -4.72 2.15
N ASP A 94 5.15 -3.80 1.94
CA ASP A 94 6.11 -3.32 2.94
C ASP A 94 5.59 -2.07 3.64
N THR A 95 4.67 -1.33 2.98
CA THR A 95 4.09 -0.10 3.53
C THR A 95 2.61 0.04 3.17
N ILE A 96 1.87 0.74 4.03
CA ILE A 96 0.45 1.05 3.82
C ILE A 96 0.28 2.56 3.68
N CYS A 97 -0.28 2.98 2.56
CA CYS A 97 -0.65 4.36 2.30
C CYS A 97 -2.07 4.67 2.83
N LEU A 98 -2.21 5.84 3.43
CA LEU A 98 -3.49 6.44 3.80
C LEU A 98 -3.55 7.85 3.23
N HIS A 99 -4.70 8.21 2.62
CA HIS A 99 -4.82 9.49 1.93
C HIS A 99 -5.19 10.63 2.88
N GLY A 100 -4.35 11.67 2.91
CA GLY A 100 -4.52 12.83 3.78
C GLY A 100 -5.64 13.80 3.37
N ASP A 101 -6.11 13.72 2.13
CA ASP A 101 -7.23 14.51 1.58
C ASP A 101 -8.61 13.92 1.91
N THR A 102 -8.66 12.71 2.47
CA THR A 102 -9.91 12.09 2.94
C THR A 102 -10.39 12.78 4.22
N LYS A 103 -11.69 13.13 4.27
CA LYS A 103 -12.30 13.69 5.47
C LYS A 103 -12.10 12.74 6.66
N GLY A 104 -11.49 13.24 7.73
CA GLY A 104 -11.19 12.44 8.92
C GLY A 104 -9.88 11.63 8.81
N ALA A 105 -8.98 11.98 7.89
CA ALA A 105 -7.70 11.28 7.67
C ALA A 105 -6.89 11.06 8.95
N VAL A 106 -6.81 12.07 9.83
CA VAL A 106 -6.11 11.96 11.12
C VAL A 106 -6.73 10.87 12.02
N GLN A 107 -8.07 10.82 12.08
CA GLN A 107 -8.78 9.80 12.86
C GLN A 107 -8.59 8.40 12.25
N ILE A 108 -8.60 8.29 10.94
CA ILE A 108 -8.31 7.04 10.20
C ILE A 108 -6.90 6.57 10.56
N ALA A 109 -5.89 7.43 10.41
CA ALA A 109 -4.50 7.10 10.72
C ALA A 109 -4.32 6.64 12.17
N ASN A 110 -4.93 7.33 13.13
CA ASN A 110 -4.88 6.93 14.53
C ASN A 110 -5.52 5.56 14.79
N VAL A 111 -6.67 5.28 14.17
CA VAL A 111 -7.34 3.96 14.36
C VAL A 111 -6.51 2.84 13.73
N VAL A 112 -5.94 3.05 12.54
CA VAL A 112 -5.03 2.08 11.89
C VAL A 112 -3.80 1.85 12.76
N PHE A 113 -3.10 2.92 13.16
CA PHE A 113 -1.91 2.84 14.02
C PHE A 113 -2.17 2.05 15.30
N ASN A 114 -3.22 2.42 16.03
CA ASN A 114 -3.56 1.75 17.29
C ASN A 114 -3.96 0.28 17.07
N ASN A 115 -4.65 -0.03 15.98
CA ASN A 115 -5.03 -1.40 15.65
C ASN A 115 -3.80 -2.27 15.34
N LEU A 116 -2.85 -1.77 14.56
CA LEU A 116 -1.59 -2.47 14.28
C LEU A 116 -0.79 -2.70 15.56
N LYS A 117 -0.60 -1.67 16.38
CA LYS A 117 0.12 -1.78 17.67
C LYS A 117 -0.55 -2.77 18.64
N LYS A 118 -1.88 -2.79 18.71
CA LYS A 118 -2.64 -3.73 19.55
C LYS A 118 -2.46 -5.19 19.11
N ASN A 119 -2.09 -5.42 17.88
CA ASN A 119 -1.82 -6.75 17.33
C ASN A 119 -0.31 -7.05 17.23
N ASP A 120 0.50 -6.38 18.06
CA ASP A 120 1.96 -6.59 18.16
C ASP A 120 2.72 -6.35 16.85
N ILE A 121 2.21 -5.46 16.00
CA ILE A 121 2.86 -5.06 14.76
C ILE A 121 3.65 -3.78 14.99
N ASP A 122 4.95 -3.84 14.79
CA ASP A 122 5.82 -2.68 14.86
C ASP A 122 5.77 -1.88 13.55
N ILE A 123 5.66 -0.56 13.71
CA ILE A 123 5.72 0.40 12.62
C ILE A 123 7.08 1.09 12.73
N VAL A 124 7.92 0.84 11.75
CA VAL A 124 9.31 1.32 11.71
C VAL A 124 9.57 2.12 10.44
N PRO A 125 10.63 2.94 10.40
CA PRO A 125 11.08 3.57 9.17
C PRO A 125 11.35 2.56 8.06
N MET A 126 10.99 2.88 6.83
CA MET A 126 11.12 1.99 5.67
C MET A 126 12.56 1.52 5.44
N CYS A 127 13.54 2.35 5.75
CA CYS A 127 14.97 2.00 5.63
C CYS A 127 15.45 0.95 6.65
N GLU A 128 14.62 0.56 7.62
CA GLU A 128 14.95 -0.49 8.59
C GLU A 128 14.46 -1.87 8.14
N ILE A 129 13.64 -1.93 7.09
CA ILE A 129 13.06 -3.18 6.57
C ILE A 129 13.53 -3.54 5.16
N LEU A 130 14.33 -2.68 4.49
CA LEU A 130 14.79 -2.84 3.11
C LEU A 130 16.31 -2.87 2.98
#